data_6e61ee90fb75791b11a7e5b36f107194
#
_entry.id   6e61ee90fb75791b11a7e5b36f107194
#
_cell.length_a   1.000
_cell.length_b   1.000
_cell.length_c   1.000
_cell.angle_alpha   90.00
_cell.angle_beta   90.00
_cell.angle_gamma   90.00
#
_symmetry.space_group_name_H-M   'P 1'
#
loop_
_entity.id
_entity.type
_entity.pdbx_description
1 polymer ?
#
loop_
_entity_poly.entity_id
_entity_poly.type
_entity_poly.pdbx_seq_one_letter_code
_entity_poly.pdbx_strand_id
1 'polypeptide(L)'
;MAIESFGTMFSRAILRHLSIHGPTGAADLARELGTDPNTARRTLQGLEDAGLVEADVPAGQRRGRTVTFTVRADRLEHLLDGLKDFLRGR
;
A
#
# COMPACT_ATOMS: atom_id res chain seq x y z
N MET A 1 7.80 -17.96 -2.90
CA MET A 1 9.17 -17.57 -2.61
C MET A 1 9.23 -16.65 -1.41
N ALA A 2 10.27 -16.78 -0.60
CA ALA A 2 10.35 -16.08 0.67
C ALA A 2 10.31 -14.56 0.52
N ILE A 3 11.00 -14.01 -0.47
CA ILE A 3 11.05 -12.56 -0.70
C ILE A 3 9.69 -12.02 -1.10
N GLU A 4 8.99 -12.74 -1.98
CA GLU A 4 7.66 -12.33 -2.41
C GLU A 4 6.65 -12.42 -1.27
N SER A 5 6.73 -13.46 -0.45
CA SER A 5 5.86 -13.61 0.71
C SER A 5 6.06 -12.48 1.70
N PHE A 6 7.31 -12.10 1.96
CA PHE A 6 7.63 -11.00 2.86
C PHE A 6 7.09 -9.67 2.32
N GLY A 7 7.32 -9.39 1.02
CA GLY A 7 6.81 -8.18 0.37
C GLY A 7 5.29 -8.12 0.41
N THR A 8 4.62 -9.26 0.19
CA THR A 8 3.16 -9.33 0.25
C THR A 8 2.65 -9.02 1.65
N MET A 9 3.29 -9.57 2.69
CA MET A 9 2.90 -9.31 4.07
C MET A 9 3.04 -7.83 4.41
N PHE A 10 4.12 -7.19 3.97
CA PHE A 10 4.35 -5.78 4.21
C PHE A 10 3.34 -4.91 3.47
N SER A 11 3.04 -5.25 2.22
CA SER A 11 2.02 -4.56 1.44
C SER A 11 0.65 -4.65 2.11
N ARG A 12 0.30 -5.82 2.63
CA ARG A 12 -0.97 -6.00 3.35
C ARG A 12 -1.02 -5.16 4.62
N ALA A 13 0.09 -5.06 5.33
CA ALA A 13 0.16 -4.23 6.54
C ALA A 13 -0.06 -2.75 6.20
N ILE A 14 0.53 -2.27 5.11
CA ILE A 14 0.33 -0.90 4.64
C ILE A 14 -1.13 -0.66 4.27
N LEU A 15 -1.71 -1.56 3.48
CA LEU A 15 -3.11 -1.42 3.05
C LEU A 15 -4.05 -1.42 4.25
N ARG A 16 -3.80 -2.27 5.22
CA ARG A 16 -4.60 -2.32 6.45
C ARG A 16 -4.49 -1.02 7.23
N HIS A 17 -3.28 -0.50 7.39
CA HIS A 17 -3.06 0.76 8.11
C HIS A 17 -3.81 1.91 7.44
N LEU A 18 -3.69 2.03 6.12
CA LEU A 18 -4.37 3.08 5.37
C LEU A 18 -5.89 2.95 5.46
N SER A 19 -6.40 1.72 5.47
CA SER A 19 -7.85 1.48 5.58
C SER A 19 -8.39 1.91 6.93
N ILE A 20 -7.60 1.72 7.99
CA ILE A 20 -8.03 2.03 9.36
C ILE A 20 -7.83 3.53 9.68
N HIS A 21 -6.68 4.07 9.30
CA HIS A 21 -6.27 5.42 9.74
C HIS A 21 -6.47 6.49 8.69
N GLY A 22 -6.73 6.13 7.43
CA GLY A 22 -6.92 7.08 6.34
C GLY A 22 -5.58 7.57 5.77
N PRO A 23 -5.56 8.75 5.15
CA PRO A 23 -4.36 9.24 4.45
C PRO A 23 -3.14 9.29 5.37
N THR A 24 -2.05 8.66 4.93
CA THR A 24 -0.82 8.56 5.71
C THR A 24 0.38 8.68 4.79
N GLY A 25 1.43 9.38 5.24
CA GLY A 25 2.67 9.52 4.49
C GLY A 25 3.63 8.36 4.73
N ALA A 26 4.65 8.27 3.86
CA ALA A 26 5.63 7.20 3.93
C ALA A 26 6.41 7.20 5.23
N ALA A 27 6.80 8.37 5.74
CA ALA A 27 7.55 8.47 6.99
C ALA A 27 6.74 7.96 8.18
N ASP A 28 5.46 8.33 8.23
CA ASP A 28 4.57 7.90 9.30
C ASP A 28 4.32 6.39 9.22
N LEU A 29 4.10 5.86 8.02
CA LEU A 29 3.96 4.43 7.83
C LEU A 29 5.21 3.67 8.28
N ALA A 30 6.39 4.18 7.92
CA ALA A 30 7.65 3.56 8.30
C ALA A 30 7.77 3.48 9.83
N ARG A 31 7.43 4.56 10.52
CA ARG A 31 7.48 4.60 11.97
C ARG A 31 6.49 3.62 12.61
N GLU A 32 5.26 3.59 12.09
CA GLU A 32 4.23 2.71 12.63
C GLU A 32 4.51 1.23 12.38
N LEU A 33 5.13 0.91 11.24
CA LEU A 33 5.38 -0.46 10.86
C LEU A 33 6.80 -0.95 11.20
N GLY A 34 7.61 -0.09 11.82
CA GLY A 34 8.96 -0.46 12.24
C GLY A 34 9.93 -0.67 11.11
N THR A 35 9.80 0.10 10.04
CA THR A 35 10.69 0.01 8.88
C THR A 35 11.28 1.39 8.57
N ASP A 36 12.16 1.47 7.57
CA ASP A 36 12.72 2.75 7.16
C ASP A 36 11.85 3.44 6.10
N PRO A 37 11.93 4.78 5.99
CA PRO A 37 11.09 5.52 5.04
C PRO A 37 11.31 5.12 3.57
N ASN A 38 12.51 4.73 3.19
CA ASN A 38 12.79 4.33 1.81
C ASN A 38 12.07 3.04 1.45
N THR A 39 12.04 2.07 2.37
CA THR A 39 11.32 0.82 2.17
C THR A 39 9.82 1.08 2.07
N ALA A 40 9.27 1.92 2.95
CA ALA A 40 7.86 2.28 2.91
C ALA A 40 7.51 2.97 1.60
N ARG A 41 8.34 3.92 1.15
CA ARG A 41 8.10 4.64 -0.09
C ARG A 41 8.13 3.71 -1.29
N ARG A 42 9.07 2.77 -1.32
CA ARG A 42 9.20 1.82 -2.43
C ARG A 42 7.99 0.89 -2.48
N THR A 43 7.52 0.42 -1.33
CA THR A 43 6.34 -0.43 -1.27
C THR A 43 5.09 0.33 -1.69
N LEU A 44 4.93 1.57 -1.23
CA LEU A 44 3.82 2.44 -1.63
C LEU A 44 3.83 2.70 -3.13
N GLN A 45 5.02 2.91 -3.71
CA GLN A 45 5.14 3.10 -5.16
C GLN A 45 4.65 1.87 -5.92
N GLY A 46 5.01 0.69 -5.47
CA GLY A 46 4.53 -0.55 -6.07
C GLY A 46 3.02 -0.70 -5.96
N LEU A 47 2.46 -0.34 -4.81
CA LEU A 47 1.01 -0.39 -4.61
C LEU A 47 0.28 0.65 -5.47
N GLU A 48 0.86 1.82 -5.64
CA GLU A 48 0.31 2.85 -6.52
C GLU A 48 0.33 2.39 -7.97
N ASP A 49 1.43 1.79 -8.41
CA ASP A 49 1.56 1.26 -9.77
C ASP A 49 0.53 0.15 -10.02
N ALA A 50 0.21 -0.62 -9.01
CA ALA A 50 -0.81 -1.66 -9.10
C ALA A 50 -2.24 -1.11 -9.00
N GLY A 51 -2.39 0.17 -8.70
CA GLY A 51 -3.71 0.80 -8.59
C GLY A 51 -4.42 0.54 -7.27
N LEU A 52 -3.71 0.08 -6.24
CA LEU A 52 -4.31 -0.24 -4.94
C LEU A 52 -4.30 0.94 -3.97
N VAL A 53 -3.41 1.88 -4.17
CA VAL A 53 -3.37 3.12 -3.39
C VAL A 53 -3.27 4.32 -4.32
N GLU A 54 -3.61 5.49 -3.79
CA GLU A 54 -3.61 6.73 -4.54
C GLU A 54 -2.90 7.80 -3.70
N ALA A 55 -2.04 8.57 -4.34
CA ALA A 55 -1.34 9.68 -3.68
C ALA A 55 -2.09 10.99 -3.90
N ASP A 56 -2.01 11.90 -2.92
CA ASP A 56 -2.62 13.22 -3.04
C ASP A 56 -1.82 14.16 -3.94
N VAL A 57 -0.56 13.83 -4.23
CA VAL A 57 0.31 14.61 -5.12
C VAL A 57 0.73 13.73 -6.28
N PRO A 58 0.54 14.16 -7.54
CA PRO A 58 0.94 13.37 -8.70
C PRO A 58 2.44 13.09 -8.74
N ALA A 59 2.81 11.96 -9.33
CA ALA A 59 4.22 11.64 -9.57
C ALA A 59 4.86 12.76 -10.39
N GLY A 60 6.09 13.12 -10.06
CA GLY A 60 6.79 14.24 -10.70
C GLY A 60 6.58 15.58 -10.02
N GLN A 61 5.61 15.72 -9.13
CA GLN A 61 5.33 16.95 -8.41
C GLN A 61 5.56 16.82 -6.90
N ARG A 62 6.21 15.73 -6.48
CA ARG A 62 6.32 15.38 -5.05
C ARG A 62 7.51 16.02 -4.35
N ARG A 63 8.44 16.59 -5.08
CA ARG A 63 9.65 17.16 -4.51
C ARG A 63 9.30 18.34 -3.60
N GLY A 64 9.77 18.30 -2.37
CA GLY A 64 9.53 19.33 -1.40
C GLY A 64 8.11 19.36 -0.84
N ARG A 65 7.29 18.33 -1.13
CA ARG A 65 5.91 18.26 -0.66
C ARG A 65 5.70 17.04 0.23
N THR A 66 4.83 17.18 1.20
CA THR A 66 4.36 16.04 1.99
C THR A 66 3.31 15.30 1.17
N VAL A 67 3.56 14.02 0.92
CA VAL A 67 2.68 13.17 0.12
C VAL A 67 1.99 12.18 1.04
N THR A 68 0.66 12.12 1.00
CA THR A 68 -0.09 11.10 1.72
C THR A 68 -0.75 10.14 0.74
N PHE A 69 -0.98 8.92 1.20
CA PHE A 69 -1.54 7.85 0.39
C PHE A 69 -2.83 7.35 1.01
N THR A 70 -3.80 7.03 0.17
CA THR A 70 -5.06 6.41 0.60
C THR A 70 -5.28 5.11 -0.17
N VAL A 71 -5.97 4.17 0.46
CA VAL A 71 -6.30 2.92 -0.20
C VAL A 71 -7.46 3.16 -1.20
N ARG A 72 -7.40 2.49 -2.34
CA ARG A 72 -8.50 2.49 -3.30
C ARG A 72 -9.42 1.33 -2.95
N ALA A 73 -10.48 1.63 -2.21
CA ALA A 73 -11.38 0.62 -1.66
C ALA A 73 -12.01 -0.26 -2.74
N ASP A 74 -12.37 0.33 -3.88
CA ASP A 74 -12.94 -0.41 -5.00
C ASP A 74 -11.99 -1.49 -5.53
N ARG A 75 -10.70 -1.15 -5.64
CA ARG A 75 -9.68 -2.10 -6.10
C ARG A 75 -9.38 -3.16 -5.05
N LEU A 76 -9.37 -2.76 -3.78
CA LEU A 76 -9.09 -3.69 -2.69
C LEU A 76 -10.21 -4.74 -2.57
N GLU A 77 -11.46 -4.33 -2.69
CA GLU A 77 -12.60 -5.25 -2.68
C GLU A 77 -12.50 -6.26 -3.82
N HIS A 78 -12.18 -5.79 -5.02
CA HIS A 78 -12.04 -6.63 -6.19
C HIS A 78 -10.94 -7.69 -5.98
N LEU A 79 -9.83 -7.28 -5.39
CA LEU A 79 -8.72 -8.18 -5.08
C LEU A 79 -9.14 -9.24 -4.06
N LEU A 80 -9.88 -8.83 -3.01
CA LEU A 80 -10.36 -9.75 -1.99
C LEU A 80 -11.37 -10.75 -2.55
N ASP A 81 -12.23 -10.31 -3.44
CA ASP A 81 -13.20 -11.20 -4.09
C ASP A 81 -12.49 -12.26 -4.93
N GLY A 82 -11.46 -11.86 -5.70
CA GLY A 82 -10.66 -12.81 -6.45
C GLY A 82 -9.95 -13.81 -5.54
N LEU A 83 -9.45 -13.36 -4.41
CA LEU A 83 -8.81 -14.23 -3.43
C LEU A 83 -9.80 -15.21 -2.81
N LYS A 84 -11.01 -14.77 -2.51
CA LYS A 84 -12.06 -15.64 -1.97
C LYS A 84 -12.41 -16.74 -2.97
N ASP A 85 -12.55 -16.39 -4.23
CA ASP A 85 -12.85 -17.38 -5.26
C ASP A 85 -11.73 -18.41 -5.39
N PHE A 86 -10.49 -17.94 -5.34
CA PHE A 86 -9.33 -18.82 -5.38
C PHE A 86 -9.34 -19.81 -4.20
N LEU A 87 -9.62 -19.32 -2.99
CA LEU A 87 -9.64 -20.13 -1.79
C LEU A 87 -10.79 -21.16 -1.81
N ARG A 88 -11.85 -20.90 -2.58
CA ARG A 88 -12.96 -21.83 -2.74
C ARG A 88 -12.72 -22.86 -3.84
N GLY A 89 -11.56 -22.83 -4.49
CA GLY A 89 -11.25 -23.76 -5.56
C GLY A 89 -11.89 -23.45 -6.90
N ARG A 90 -12.22 -22.21 -7.13
CA ARG A 90 -12.85 -21.76 -8.39
C ARG A 90 -11.88 -21.08 -9.32
#